data_5954faba5bd1dcf3a57a1ec14150f2e8
#
_entry.id   5954faba5bd1dcf3a57a1ec14150f2e8
#
_cell.length_a   1.000
_cell.length_b   1.000
_cell.length_c   1.000
_cell.angle_alpha   90.00
_cell.angle_beta   90.00
_cell.angle_gamma   90.00
#
_symmetry.space_group_name_H-M   'P 1'
#
loop_
_entity.id
_entity.type
_entity.pdbx_description
1 polymer ?
#
loop_
_entity_poly.entity_id
_entity_poly.type
_entity_poly.pdbx_seq_one_letter_code
_entity_poly.pdbx_strand_id
1 'polypeptide(L)'
;MMLFVDLETRSRADLLKVGARRYAADPSTQITTAVWDFQGTLKTACTVHPQLGSHPISQLYLDIMASHRVVAHHAAFDVNVMMGPNQNPFLQIPVSKISCTMARAQSLSLPGGLDELCATLRIQGKDPAGRALVLKTCKPMRNGNFNEDVEVFAGLLKYNIQDTHCLKMVNGLLPELNPEERKIFERSWRKNNIGLPIDIELATNIALRRDEIEHEASTQLREITGGMITAITQRARILQWANEFPRAANLPGTKKHEVTEALENQELHPDVRIVLEILKENGGSAPMKAQALLNRHVGGFYKDATRYHGARSGRGTSEGANMFNIARPSGKYDIDDVIKGLKAGFKYNNVALTDALRACIIAPPGYALIDNDLSNAELRLALWQANDRDRLNLLAAGGDLYMHNAITMWNLPKDATQKTHPKERYNGKTVTLGSNYQLGWKTYKAHMRRIGTPVSDQKAQDDINNYRDANPLLVTLWVSLKKAFYNCYYELPGPVFHAGKIALVKDGTTIWMTLPGGRSIPHYSVFVSPDGNMGFWRAKFGAMLPQKVFGGSLLEISCQSMTRDIITACENDIEKELPDIALLLDVYDSLVALAPIEIAAQREQQMRAIMRRPRSWTEGLPLNAEGYSGPRMKK
;
A
#
# COMPACT_ATOMS: atom_id res chain seq x y z
N MET A 1 27.72 6.00 20.12
CA MET A 1 27.84 4.54 20.20
C MET A 1 26.60 3.92 19.56
N MET A 2 26.77 3.00 18.59
CA MET A 2 25.67 2.27 17.95
C MET A 2 25.53 0.91 18.62
N LEU A 3 24.30 0.44 18.71
CA LEU A 3 23.94 -0.91 19.09
C LEU A 3 23.19 -1.56 17.93
N PHE A 4 23.68 -2.70 17.46
CA PHE A 4 23.01 -3.53 16.45
C PHE A 4 22.27 -4.63 17.16
N VAL A 5 21.03 -4.91 16.80
CA VAL A 5 20.22 -5.95 17.46
C VAL A 5 19.35 -6.69 16.45
N ASP A 6 19.24 -8.00 16.67
CA ASP A 6 18.31 -8.89 16.00
C ASP A 6 17.72 -9.87 17.00
N LEU A 7 16.41 -10.15 16.90
CA LEU A 7 15.65 -10.94 17.86
C LEU A 7 14.92 -12.08 17.16
N GLU A 8 14.92 -13.25 17.80
CA GLU A 8 13.98 -14.31 17.48
C GLU A 8 12.95 -14.46 18.60
N THR A 9 11.71 -14.74 18.22
CA THR A 9 10.57 -14.69 19.14
C THR A 9 9.65 -15.88 18.97
N ARG A 10 8.84 -16.16 20.00
CA ARG A 10 7.71 -17.09 19.93
C ARG A 10 6.43 -16.46 20.45
N SER A 11 5.28 -16.86 19.90
CA SER A 11 3.98 -16.41 20.35
C SER A 11 2.87 -17.36 19.91
N ARG A 12 1.74 -17.36 20.65
CA ARG A 12 0.48 -17.96 20.19
C ARG A 12 -0.22 -17.10 19.14
N ALA A 13 0.08 -15.81 19.10
CA ALA A 13 -0.42 -14.90 18.08
C ALA A 13 0.27 -15.14 16.72
N ASP A 14 -0.48 -15.16 15.65
CA ASP A 14 0.05 -15.28 14.29
C ASP A 14 0.49 -13.91 13.77
N LEU A 15 1.80 -13.66 13.74
CA LEU A 15 2.39 -12.39 13.32
C LEU A 15 1.85 -11.88 11.96
N LEU A 16 1.65 -12.78 11.00
CA LEU A 16 1.16 -12.40 9.67
C LEU A 16 -0.29 -11.87 9.72
N LYS A 17 -1.09 -12.39 10.63
CA LYS A 17 -2.48 -11.96 10.82
C LYS A 17 -2.58 -10.69 11.66
N VAL A 18 -1.83 -10.65 12.79
CA VAL A 18 -2.03 -9.60 13.80
C VAL A 18 -1.11 -8.38 13.64
N GLY A 19 -0.02 -8.48 12.87
CA GLY A 19 0.98 -7.42 12.72
C GLY A 19 1.89 -7.25 13.93
N ALA A 20 2.97 -6.47 13.77
CA ALA A 20 4.06 -6.40 14.74
C ALA A 20 3.62 -5.86 16.11
N ARG A 21 2.82 -4.78 16.14
CA ARG A 21 2.40 -4.18 17.43
C ARG A 21 1.41 -5.02 18.20
N ARG A 22 0.43 -5.63 17.54
CA ARG A 22 -0.51 -6.53 18.21
C ARG A 22 0.18 -7.82 18.67
N TYR A 23 1.14 -8.32 17.86
CA TYR A 23 1.99 -9.45 18.24
C TYR A 23 2.80 -9.12 19.51
N ALA A 24 3.48 -7.98 19.54
CA ALA A 24 4.25 -7.53 20.69
C ALA A 24 3.39 -7.32 21.96
N ALA A 25 2.13 -6.92 21.80
CA ALA A 25 1.18 -6.74 22.90
C ALA A 25 0.53 -8.05 23.38
N ASP A 26 0.75 -9.17 22.69
CA ASP A 26 0.17 -10.45 23.08
C ASP A 26 0.89 -11.03 24.31
N PRO A 27 0.15 -11.45 25.36
CA PRO A 27 0.76 -11.96 26.60
C PRO A 27 1.56 -13.25 26.42
N SER A 28 1.43 -13.95 25.32
CA SER A 28 2.25 -15.14 25.02
C SER A 28 3.55 -14.84 24.27
N THR A 29 3.75 -13.59 23.85
CA THR A 29 4.94 -13.21 23.09
C THR A 29 6.17 -13.14 23.98
N GLN A 30 7.23 -13.85 23.57
CA GLN A 30 8.51 -13.92 24.27
C GLN A 30 9.66 -13.77 23.28
N ILE A 31 10.71 -13.05 23.67
CA ILE A 31 12.02 -13.14 23.02
C ILE A 31 12.60 -14.52 23.38
N THR A 32 13.01 -15.29 22.38
CA THR A 32 13.63 -16.59 22.59
C THR A 32 15.15 -16.50 22.50
N THR A 33 15.66 -15.82 21.48
CA THR A 33 17.08 -15.47 21.36
C THR A 33 17.23 -13.99 21.01
N ALA A 34 18.27 -13.38 21.52
CA ALA A 34 18.69 -12.03 21.17
C ALA A 34 20.18 -12.03 20.90
N VAL A 35 20.57 -11.40 19.81
CA VAL A 35 21.98 -11.15 19.47
C VAL A 35 22.16 -9.66 19.25
N TRP A 36 23.15 -9.08 19.91
CA TRP A 36 23.44 -7.66 19.73
C TRP A 36 24.94 -7.40 19.78
N ASP A 37 25.34 -6.40 19.00
CA ASP A 37 26.71 -5.88 19.04
C ASP A 37 26.69 -4.47 19.61
N PHE A 38 27.39 -4.29 20.70
CA PHE A 38 27.57 -2.98 21.32
C PHE A 38 29.06 -2.70 21.49
N GLN A 39 29.53 -1.62 20.88
CA GLN A 39 30.95 -1.21 20.88
C GLN A 39 31.91 -2.27 20.31
N GLY A 40 31.49 -3.02 19.31
CA GLY A 40 32.30 -4.08 18.69
C GLY A 40 32.32 -5.40 19.46
N THR A 41 31.60 -5.49 20.57
CA THR A 41 31.45 -6.72 21.35
C THR A 41 30.12 -7.37 21.03
N LEU A 42 30.17 -8.56 20.40
CA LEU A 42 29.00 -9.37 20.14
C LEU A 42 28.57 -10.10 21.43
N LYS A 43 27.31 -9.92 21.79
CA LYS A 43 26.67 -10.51 22.95
C LYS A 43 25.45 -11.32 22.52
N THR A 44 25.14 -12.38 23.25
CA THR A 44 24.04 -13.28 22.94
C THR A 44 23.24 -13.61 24.19
N ALA A 45 21.93 -13.75 24.06
CA ALA A 45 21.05 -14.27 25.10
C ALA A 45 20.11 -15.32 24.52
N CYS A 46 19.84 -16.38 25.28
CA CYS A 46 18.75 -17.31 25.03
C CYS A 46 17.88 -17.39 26.29
N THR A 47 16.65 -16.95 26.20
CA THR A 47 15.75 -16.89 27.38
C THR A 47 15.16 -18.25 27.73
N VAL A 48 15.08 -19.17 26.76
CA VAL A 48 14.61 -20.56 26.96
C VAL A 48 15.69 -21.44 27.55
N HIS A 49 16.92 -21.26 27.07
CA HIS A 49 18.12 -22.01 27.54
C HIS A 49 19.24 -21.03 27.89
N PRO A 50 19.24 -20.42 29.09
CA PRO A 50 20.19 -19.36 29.45
C PRO A 50 21.66 -19.74 29.29
N GLN A 51 21.99 -21.04 29.45
CA GLN A 51 23.36 -21.57 29.28
C GLN A 51 23.89 -21.46 27.83
N LEU A 52 23.03 -21.28 26.82
CA LEU A 52 23.45 -21.09 25.44
C LEU A 52 23.87 -19.63 25.15
N GLY A 53 23.41 -18.68 25.94
CA GLY A 53 23.77 -17.28 25.81
C GLY A 53 25.02 -16.89 26.58
N SER A 54 25.70 -15.84 26.12
CA SER A 54 26.85 -15.26 26.83
C SER A 54 26.46 -14.25 27.94
N HIS A 55 25.24 -13.72 27.87
CA HIS A 55 24.71 -12.71 28.78
C HIS A 55 23.21 -12.92 29.06
N PRO A 56 22.72 -12.43 30.22
CA PRO A 56 21.27 -12.36 30.44
C PRO A 56 20.63 -11.29 29.54
N ILE A 57 19.35 -11.46 29.20
CA ILE A 57 18.61 -10.50 28.35
C ILE A 57 18.56 -9.09 28.95
N SER A 58 18.64 -8.94 30.27
CA SER A 58 18.70 -7.64 30.95
C SER A 58 19.91 -6.79 30.52
N GLN A 59 21.01 -7.42 30.13
CA GLN A 59 22.20 -6.71 29.63
C GLN A 59 21.90 -5.99 28.30
N LEU A 60 21.07 -6.58 27.43
CA LEU A 60 20.61 -5.90 26.21
C LEU A 60 19.93 -4.56 26.54
N TYR A 61 19.04 -4.55 27.53
CA TYR A 61 18.33 -3.32 27.92
C TYR A 61 19.26 -2.25 28.48
N LEU A 62 20.27 -2.62 29.26
CA LEU A 62 21.29 -1.70 29.74
C LEU A 62 22.13 -1.11 28.59
N ASP A 63 22.55 -1.96 27.66
CA ASP A 63 23.32 -1.52 26.49
C ASP A 63 22.48 -0.63 25.56
N ILE A 64 21.16 -0.89 25.40
CA ILE A 64 20.24 -0.01 24.68
C ILE A 64 20.16 1.37 25.35
N MET A 65 20.03 1.43 26.66
CA MET A 65 19.99 2.69 27.39
C MET A 65 21.28 3.49 27.19
N ALA A 66 22.43 2.85 27.24
CA ALA A 66 23.75 3.43 27.05
C ALA A 66 24.06 3.82 25.60
N SER A 67 23.37 3.24 24.61
CA SER A 67 23.60 3.52 23.19
C SER A 67 23.00 4.87 22.77
N HIS A 68 23.59 5.54 21.76
CA HIS A 68 22.99 6.72 21.12
C HIS A 68 22.07 6.34 19.95
N ARG A 69 22.25 5.16 19.37
CA ARG A 69 21.48 4.66 18.24
C ARG A 69 21.30 3.15 18.33
N VAL A 70 20.07 2.70 18.11
CA VAL A 70 19.69 1.29 18.00
C VAL A 70 19.44 0.99 16.53
N VAL A 71 20.17 0.06 15.96
CA VAL A 71 20.10 -0.35 14.55
C VAL A 71 19.49 -1.75 14.48
N ALA A 72 18.40 -1.89 13.73
CA ALA A 72 17.77 -3.18 13.46
C ALA A 72 17.27 -3.24 12.01
N HIS A 73 17.01 -4.44 11.50
CA HIS A 73 16.34 -4.63 10.22
C HIS A 73 14.85 -4.87 10.46
N HIS A 74 13.97 -4.02 9.91
CA HIS A 74 12.56 -3.95 10.29
C HIS A 74 12.35 -3.56 11.77
N ALA A 75 13.07 -2.53 12.20
CA ALA A 75 13.18 -2.09 13.59
C ALA A 75 11.83 -1.94 14.34
N ALA A 76 10.72 -1.73 13.63
CA ALA A 76 9.40 -1.66 14.24
C ALA A 76 9.01 -2.97 14.93
N PHE A 77 9.45 -4.12 14.42
CA PHE A 77 9.21 -5.41 15.06
C PHE A 77 10.03 -5.53 16.35
N ASP A 78 11.35 -5.44 16.26
CA ASP A 78 12.26 -5.66 17.39
C ASP A 78 11.99 -4.68 18.54
N VAL A 79 11.85 -3.41 18.22
CA VAL A 79 11.62 -2.36 19.21
C VAL A 79 10.29 -2.55 19.94
N ASN A 80 9.20 -2.86 19.22
CA ASN A 80 7.90 -3.09 19.88
C ASN A 80 7.92 -4.37 20.73
N VAL A 81 8.61 -5.43 20.30
CA VAL A 81 8.74 -6.63 21.11
C VAL A 81 9.54 -6.34 22.38
N MET A 82 10.69 -5.66 22.30
CA MET A 82 11.50 -5.32 23.49
C MET A 82 10.72 -4.45 24.49
N MET A 83 9.86 -3.57 24.03
CA MET A 83 8.99 -2.71 24.84
C MET A 83 7.66 -3.39 25.22
N GLY A 84 7.45 -4.63 24.82
CA GLY A 84 6.21 -5.38 25.07
C GLY A 84 5.98 -5.67 26.57
N PRO A 85 4.71 -5.91 26.97
CA PRO A 85 4.33 -6.07 28.38
C PRO A 85 5.01 -7.23 29.08
N ASN A 86 5.43 -8.26 28.33
CA ASN A 86 6.08 -9.44 28.88
C ASN A 86 7.60 -9.40 28.78
N GLN A 87 8.19 -8.29 28.31
CA GLN A 87 9.63 -8.10 28.18
C GLN A 87 10.10 -7.00 29.14
N ASN A 88 10.15 -5.78 28.63
CA ASN A 88 10.49 -4.63 29.47
C ASN A 88 9.52 -3.45 29.19
N PRO A 89 8.33 -3.42 29.82
CA PRO A 89 7.35 -2.38 29.58
C PRO A 89 7.80 -0.99 30.03
N PHE A 90 8.85 -0.89 30.84
CA PHE A 90 9.45 0.37 31.28
C PHE A 90 10.51 0.88 30.30
N LEU A 91 10.97 0.04 29.35
CA LEU A 91 11.92 0.44 28.33
C LEU A 91 11.25 1.44 27.38
N GLN A 92 11.85 2.61 27.21
CA GLN A 92 11.42 3.61 26.26
C GLN A 92 12.53 3.85 25.24
N ILE A 93 12.28 3.48 23.98
CA ILE A 93 13.21 3.74 22.88
C ILE A 93 12.59 4.81 21.97
N PRO A 94 13.02 6.08 22.09
CA PRO A 94 12.47 7.12 21.24
C PRO A 94 12.82 6.87 19.77
N VAL A 95 11.90 7.18 18.86
CA VAL A 95 12.08 6.92 17.42
C VAL A 95 13.32 7.65 16.87
N SER A 96 13.70 8.79 17.44
CA SER A 96 14.92 9.51 17.08
C SER A 96 16.22 8.69 17.31
N LYS A 97 16.18 7.71 18.20
CA LYS A 97 17.30 6.80 18.49
C LYS A 97 17.34 5.58 17.54
N ILE A 98 16.27 5.31 16.79
CA ILE A 98 16.12 4.11 15.95
C ILE A 98 16.70 4.36 14.57
N SER A 99 17.54 3.45 14.05
CA SER A 99 17.93 3.35 12.63
C SER A 99 17.43 2.02 12.06
N CYS A 100 16.60 2.09 11.03
CA CYS A 100 16.02 0.91 10.38
C CYS A 100 16.67 0.69 9.02
N THR A 101 17.47 -0.37 8.87
CA THR A 101 18.16 -0.66 7.60
C THR A 101 17.19 -1.03 6.48
N MET A 102 16.01 -1.62 6.79
CA MET A 102 14.93 -1.83 5.83
C MET A 102 14.39 -0.49 5.29
N ALA A 103 14.14 0.49 6.17
CA ALA A 103 13.65 1.80 5.74
C ALA A 103 14.68 2.54 4.87
N ARG A 104 15.97 2.43 5.22
CA ARG A 104 17.08 2.99 4.43
C ARG A 104 17.17 2.33 3.05
N ALA A 105 17.05 1.01 2.96
CA ALA A 105 17.01 0.28 1.69
C ALA A 105 15.81 0.70 0.83
N GLN A 106 14.62 0.76 1.41
CA GLN A 106 13.40 1.14 0.70
C GLN A 106 13.45 2.59 0.20
N SER A 107 14.05 3.54 0.94
CA SER A 107 14.24 4.92 0.47
C SER A 107 15.11 5.01 -0.78
N LEU A 108 15.96 4.02 -1.00
CA LEU A 108 16.77 3.83 -2.21
C LEU A 108 16.12 2.92 -3.25
N SER A 109 14.86 2.55 -3.08
CA SER A 109 14.14 1.60 -3.95
C SER A 109 14.81 0.21 -4.06
N LEU A 110 15.54 -0.21 -3.02
CA LEU A 110 16.13 -1.55 -2.86
C LEU A 110 15.14 -2.52 -2.18
N PRO A 111 15.37 -3.85 -2.23
CA PRO A 111 14.55 -4.83 -1.52
C PRO A 111 14.48 -4.54 -0.01
N GLY A 112 13.31 -4.77 0.58
CA GLY A 112 13.08 -4.57 2.01
C GLY A 112 13.43 -5.78 2.88
N GLY A 113 13.52 -6.99 2.33
CA GLY A 113 13.92 -8.20 3.06
C GLY A 113 15.44 -8.26 3.21
N LEU A 114 15.94 -8.72 4.37
CA LEU A 114 17.38 -8.71 4.66
C LEU A 114 18.15 -9.64 3.71
N ASP A 115 17.61 -10.82 3.41
CA ASP A 115 18.27 -11.79 2.53
C ASP A 115 18.33 -11.30 1.08
N GLU A 116 17.21 -10.79 0.54
CA GLU A 116 17.15 -10.21 -0.81
C GLU A 116 18.02 -8.95 -0.93
N LEU A 117 18.12 -8.19 0.15
CA LEU A 117 18.99 -7.03 0.21
C LEU A 117 20.47 -7.43 0.20
N CYS A 118 20.86 -8.42 0.98
CA CYS A 118 22.22 -8.99 0.97
C CYS A 118 22.60 -9.49 -0.42
N ALA A 119 21.71 -10.24 -1.08
CA ALA A 119 21.90 -10.71 -2.44
C ALA A 119 22.08 -9.55 -3.45
N THR A 120 21.25 -8.50 -3.32
CA THR A 120 21.34 -7.30 -4.16
C THR A 120 22.64 -6.54 -3.95
N LEU A 121 23.12 -6.44 -2.71
CA LEU A 121 24.38 -5.79 -2.34
C LEU A 121 25.61 -6.70 -2.56
N ARG A 122 25.40 -7.96 -2.98
CA ARG A 122 26.45 -8.96 -3.22
C ARG A 122 27.31 -9.24 -1.99
N ILE A 123 26.68 -9.33 -0.85
CA ILE A 123 27.28 -9.71 0.43
C ILE A 123 26.72 -11.04 0.91
N GLN A 124 27.35 -11.64 1.91
CA GLN A 124 26.87 -12.88 2.52
C GLN A 124 25.46 -12.70 3.06
N GLY A 125 24.55 -13.59 2.69
CA GLY A 125 23.16 -13.62 3.14
C GLY A 125 22.94 -14.45 4.40
N LYS A 126 21.66 -14.66 4.69
CA LYS A 126 21.20 -15.48 5.80
C LYS A 126 21.56 -16.96 5.62
N ASP A 127 21.55 -17.71 6.73
CA ASP A 127 21.66 -19.17 6.68
C ASP A 127 20.35 -19.76 6.08
N PRO A 128 20.40 -20.51 4.97
CA PRO A 128 19.21 -21.12 4.37
C PRO A 128 18.45 -22.07 5.32
N ALA A 129 19.12 -22.68 6.29
CA ALA A 129 18.50 -23.55 7.29
C ALA A 129 17.68 -22.77 8.34
N GLY A 130 17.95 -21.49 8.51
CA GLY A 130 17.35 -20.66 9.57
C GLY A 130 15.83 -20.59 9.52
N ARG A 131 15.23 -20.51 8.33
CA ARG A 131 13.76 -20.49 8.19
C ARG A 131 13.08 -21.71 8.82
N ALA A 132 13.69 -22.89 8.70
CA ALA A 132 13.14 -24.11 9.28
C ALA A 132 13.24 -24.09 10.82
N LEU A 133 14.33 -23.52 11.38
CA LEU A 133 14.52 -23.34 12.81
C LEU A 133 13.50 -22.35 13.38
N VAL A 134 13.34 -21.19 12.76
CA VAL A 134 12.34 -20.19 13.15
C VAL A 134 10.94 -20.82 13.16
N LEU A 135 10.54 -21.55 12.12
CA LEU A 135 9.21 -22.19 12.05
C LEU A 135 9.00 -23.25 13.14
N LYS A 136 10.05 -23.92 13.60
CA LYS A 136 9.99 -24.91 14.70
C LYS A 136 9.82 -24.25 16.08
N THR A 137 10.26 -23.02 16.24
CA THR A 137 10.35 -22.35 17.55
C THR A 137 9.33 -21.22 17.73
N CYS A 138 8.94 -20.53 16.64
CA CYS A 138 8.12 -19.30 16.71
C CYS A 138 6.65 -19.54 17.04
N LYS A 139 6.12 -20.74 16.82
CA LYS A 139 4.69 -21.09 17.04
C LYS A 139 4.56 -22.34 17.91
N PRO A 140 3.42 -22.51 18.60
CA PRO A 140 3.13 -23.76 19.31
C PRO A 140 3.07 -24.95 18.34
N MET A 141 3.53 -26.10 18.81
CA MET A 141 3.34 -27.39 18.16
C MET A 141 1.85 -27.78 18.17
N ARG A 142 1.47 -28.86 17.48
CA ARG A 142 0.08 -29.35 17.42
C ARG A 142 -0.53 -29.69 18.79
N ASN A 143 0.30 -30.03 19.77
CA ASN A 143 -0.11 -30.29 21.17
C ASN A 143 -0.31 -29.01 22.00
N GLY A 144 -0.12 -27.82 21.41
CA GLY A 144 -0.27 -26.54 22.09
C GLY A 144 0.95 -26.05 22.86
N ASN A 145 2.01 -26.86 22.99
CA ASN A 145 3.25 -26.49 23.66
C ASN A 145 4.26 -25.89 22.68
N PHE A 146 5.16 -25.06 23.18
CA PHE A 146 6.31 -24.61 22.39
C PHE A 146 7.40 -25.69 22.36
N ASN A 147 8.19 -25.68 21.29
CA ASN A 147 9.41 -26.46 21.22
C ASN A 147 10.42 -25.91 22.23
N GLU A 148 11.06 -26.79 22.98
CA GLU A 148 12.10 -26.48 23.99
C GLU A 148 13.36 -27.33 23.81
N ASP A 149 13.58 -27.88 22.62
CA ASP A 149 14.75 -28.66 22.28
C ASP A 149 16.02 -27.78 22.28
N VAL A 150 17.01 -28.12 23.11
CA VAL A 150 18.22 -27.33 23.29
C VAL A 150 19.05 -27.25 22.01
N GLU A 151 19.10 -28.32 21.20
CA GLU A 151 19.84 -28.33 19.93
C GLU A 151 19.20 -27.43 18.89
N VAL A 152 17.84 -27.37 18.85
CA VAL A 152 17.11 -26.46 17.98
C VAL A 152 17.41 -25.01 18.37
N PHE A 153 17.46 -24.69 19.65
CA PHE A 153 17.79 -23.35 20.13
C PHE A 153 19.25 -22.98 19.94
N ALA A 154 20.19 -23.94 20.06
CA ALA A 154 21.59 -23.71 19.70
C ALA A 154 21.73 -23.34 18.21
N GLY A 155 21.02 -24.06 17.33
CA GLY A 155 20.94 -23.75 15.92
C GLY A 155 20.31 -22.38 15.65
N LEU A 156 19.19 -22.03 16.33
CA LEU A 156 18.52 -20.75 16.21
C LEU A 156 19.41 -19.58 16.64
N LEU A 157 20.16 -19.74 17.73
CA LEU A 157 21.10 -18.72 18.20
C LEU A 157 22.22 -18.47 17.17
N LYS A 158 22.77 -19.57 16.58
CA LYS A 158 23.77 -19.47 15.51
C LYS A 158 23.20 -18.73 14.28
N TYR A 159 21.96 -19.01 13.92
CA TYR A 159 21.25 -18.31 12.84
C TYR A 159 21.11 -16.81 13.16
N ASN A 160 20.66 -16.46 14.36
CA ASN A 160 20.49 -15.07 14.80
C ASN A 160 21.84 -14.31 14.82
N ILE A 161 22.96 -14.97 15.16
CA ILE A 161 24.31 -14.39 15.04
C ILE A 161 24.60 -14.01 13.59
N GLN A 162 24.30 -14.90 12.64
CA GLN A 162 24.50 -14.62 11.21
C GLN A 162 23.63 -13.44 10.73
N ASP A 163 22.37 -13.35 11.17
CA ASP A 163 21.47 -12.25 10.81
C ASP A 163 22.00 -10.91 11.34
N THR A 164 22.54 -10.89 12.57
CA THR A 164 23.19 -9.70 13.12
C THR A 164 24.45 -9.30 12.34
N HIS A 165 25.23 -10.26 11.83
CA HIS A 165 26.35 -9.95 10.93
C HIS A 165 25.88 -9.36 9.61
N CYS A 166 24.83 -9.93 8.99
CA CYS A 166 24.21 -9.37 7.80
C CYS A 166 23.72 -7.92 8.04
N LEU A 167 23.05 -7.68 9.16
CA LEU A 167 22.59 -6.35 9.57
C LEU A 167 23.76 -5.34 9.64
N LYS A 168 24.89 -5.70 10.23
CA LYS A 168 26.08 -4.83 10.34
C LYS A 168 26.67 -4.53 8.96
N MET A 169 26.80 -5.53 8.09
CA MET A 169 27.31 -5.35 6.73
C MET A 169 26.38 -4.43 5.92
N VAL A 170 25.08 -4.66 5.96
CA VAL A 170 24.07 -3.82 5.29
C VAL A 170 24.12 -2.39 5.83
N ASN A 171 24.23 -2.22 7.15
CA ASN A 171 24.34 -0.88 7.75
C ASN A 171 25.56 -0.09 7.23
N GLY A 172 26.68 -0.75 7.01
CA GLY A 172 27.91 -0.13 6.50
C GLY A 172 27.81 0.31 5.03
N LEU A 173 26.95 -0.34 4.24
CA LEU A 173 26.80 -0.09 2.81
C LEU A 173 25.69 0.91 2.47
N LEU A 174 24.68 1.04 3.32
CA LEU A 174 23.56 1.96 3.08
C LEU A 174 23.83 3.35 3.71
N PRO A 175 23.55 4.45 2.99
CA PRO A 175 23.57 5.78 3.59
C PRO A 175 22.47 5.91 4.64
N GLU A 176 22.65 6.78 5.61
CA GLU A 176 21.57 7.18 6.53
C GLU A 176 20.44 7.92 5.76
N LEU A 177 19.23 7.88 6.32
CA LEU A 177 18.14 8.71 5.79
C LEU A 177 18.55 10.19 5.88
N ASN A 178 18.38 10.93 4.79
CA ASN A 178 18.57 12.37 4.83
C ASN A 178 17.56 13.02 5.81
N PRO A 179 17.77 14.26 6.25
CA PRO A 179 16.94 14.88 7.28
C PRO A 179 15.44 14.90 6.97
N GLU A 180 15.05 15.09 5.71
CA GLU A 180 13.63 15.09 5.31
C GLU A 180 13.04 13.67 5.34
N GLU A 181 13.73 12.68 4.76
CA GLU A 181 13.29 11.27 4.82
C GLU A 181 13.27 10.76 6.27
N ARG A 182 14.17 11.26 7.12
CA ARG A 182 14.17 10.96 8.55
C ARG A 182 12.89 11.44 9.24
N LYS A 183 12.47 12.68 9.00
CA LYS A 183 11.19 13.23 9.53
C LYS A 183 9.99 12.39 9.07
N ILE A 184 9.98 11.98 7.80
CA ILE A 184 8.89 11.17 7.23
C ILE A 184 8.86 9.77 7.87
N PHE A 185 10.02 9.15 8.06
CA PHE A 185 10.13 7.87 8.77
C PHE A 185 9.59 7.98 10.20
N GLU A 186 9.99 9.01 10.95
CA GLU A 186 9.53 9.25 12.32
C GLU A 186 8.02 9.53 12.39
N ARG A 187 7.47 10.28 11.42
CA ARG A 187 6.03 10.51 11.30
C ARG A 187 5.28 9.21 11.00
N SER A 188 5.76 8.41 10.05
CA SER A 188 5.18 7.10 9.75
C SER A 188 5.18 6.18 10.97
N TRP A 189 6.25 6.22 11.75
CA TRP A 189 6.34 5.50 13.02
C TRP A 189 5.27 5.98 14.02
N ARG A 190 5.14 7.31 14.20
CA ARG A 190 4.12 7.90 15.10
C ARG A 190 2.70 7.54 14.65
N LYS A 191 2.36 7.69 13.35
CA LYS A 191 1.05 7.32 12.80
C LYS A 191 0.71 5.85 13.07
N ASN A 192 1.63 4.94 12.82
CA ASN A 192 1.45 3.52 13.10
C ASN A 192 1.33 3.22 14.60
N ASN A 193 2.00 4.01 15.44
CA ASN A 193 1.90 3.87 16.90
C ASN A 193 0.58 4.38 17.46
N ILE A 194 0.07 5.52 16.96
CA ILE A 194 -1.28 6.02 17.28
C ILE A 194 -2.31 5.02 16.76
N GLY A 195 -2.26 4.67 15.48
CA GLY A 195 -3.20 3.80 14.78
C GLY A 195 -4.51 4.50 14.43
N LEU A 196 -5.37 3.78 13.69
CA LEU A 196 -6.70 4.26 13.30
C LEU A 196 -7.73 3.81 14.34
N PRO A 197 -8.50 4.71 14.94
CA PRO A 197 -9.57 4.31 15.88
C PRO A 197 -10.66 3.57 15.13
N ILE A 198 -11.13 2.42 15.70
CA ILE A 198 -12.11 1.55 15.06
C ILE A 198 -13.33 1.29 15.93
N ASP A 199 -14.48 1.19 15.28
CA ASP A 199 -15.72 0.65 15.85
C ASP A 199 -15.64 -0.87 15.87
N ILE A 200 -15.23 -1.42 17.01
CA ILE A 200 -15.06 -2.88 17.20
C ILE A 200 -16.41 -3.58 17.02
N GLU A 201 -17.50 -3.02 17.54
CA GLU A 201 -18.84 -3.60 17.45
C GLU A 201 -19.29 -3.71 16.00
N LEU A 202 -19.19 -2.62 15.22
CA LEU A 202 -19.54 -2.63 13.80
C LEU A 202 -18.66 -3.59 13.01
N ALA A 203 -17.35 -3.58 13.24
CA ALA A 203 -16.42 -4.48 12.56
C ALA A 203 -16.75 -5.97 12.88
N THR A 204 -17.13 -6.27 14.13
CA THR A 204 -17.55 -7.60 14.56
C THR A 204 -18.84 -8.02 13.86
N ASN A 205 -19.85 -7.15 13.82
CA ASN A 205 -21.13 -7.46 13.17
C ASN A 205 -20.96 -7.67 11.65
N ILE A 206 -20.10 -6.89 11.00
CA ILE A 206 -19.75 -7.10 9.57
C ILE A 206 -19.05 -8.46 9.38
N ALA A 207 -18.09 -8.81 10.24
CA ALA A 207 -17.35 -10.07 10.15
C ALA A 207 -18.28 -11.28 10.37
N LEU A 208 -19.11 -11.25 11.41
CA LEU A 208 -20.08 -12.31 11.70
C LEU A 208 -21.09 -12.51 10.56
N ARG A 209 -21.69 -11.40 10.06
CA ARG A 209 -22.66 -11.49 8.96
C ARG A 209 -22.00 -12.01 7.67
N ARG A 210 -20.76 -11.62 7.41
CA ARG A 210 -19.99 -12.14 6.28
C ARG A 210 -19.75 -13.64 6.38
N ASP A 211 -19.43 -14.14 7.58
CA ASP A 211 -19.22 -15.57 7.83
C ASP A 211 -20.52 -16.37 7.65
N GLU A 212 -21.66 -15.83 8.09
CA GLU A 212 -22.99 -16.41 7.80
C GLU A 212 -23.25 -16.50 6.29
N ILE A 213 -23.02 -15.41 5.53
CA ILE A 213 -23.17 -15.40 4.06
C ILE A 213 -22.28 -16.46 3.41
N GLU A 214 -21.02 -16.61 3.87
CA GLU A 214 -20.12 -17.64 3.34
C GLU A 214 -20.63 -19.05 3.66
N HIS A 215 -21.16 -19.26 4.85
CA HIS A 215 -21.76 -20.53 5.24
C HIS A 215 -22.99 -20.86 4.41
N GLU A 216 -23.92 -19.90 4.27
CA GLU A 216 -25.14 -20.02 3.43
C GLU A 216 -24.75 -20.36 1.98
N ALA A 217 -23.82 -19.62 1.38
CA ALA A 217 -23.32 -19.86 0.03
C ALA A 217 -22.60 -21.21 -0.12
N SER A 218 -21.81 -21.61 0.88
CA SER A 218 -21.12 -22.92 0.86
C SER A 218 -22.08 -24.10 0.97
N THR A 219 -23.15 -23.95 1.71
CA THR A 219 -24.22 -24.98 1.81
C THR A 219 -24.92 -25.15 0.46
N GLN A 220 -25.35 -24.06 -0.17
CA GLN A 220 -25.96 -24.09 -1.51
C GLN A 220 -25.02 -24.69 -2.57
N LEU A 221 -23.73 -24.33 -2.55
CA LEU A 221 -22.75 -24.91 -3.46
C LEU A 221 -22.61 -26.43 -3.29
N ARG A 222 -22.61 -26.94 -2.04
CA ARG A 222 -22.56 -28.39 -1.77
C ARG A 222 -23.78 -29.12 -2.33
N GLU A 223 -24.97 -28.57 -2.12
CA GLU A 223 -26.22 -29.15 -2.60
C GLU A 223 -26.25 -29.23 -4.12
N ILE A 224 -25.97 -28.11 -4.82
CA ILE A 224 -26.02 -28.00 -6.28
C ILE A 224 -24.96 -28.89 -6.94
N THR A 225 -23.76 -28.98 -6.34
CA THR A 225 -22.63 -29.71 -6.97
C THR A 225 -22.45 -31.13 -6.46
N GLY A 226 -23.41 -31.67 -5.68
CA GLY A 226 -23.28 -33.00 -5.10
C GLY A 226 -22.08 -33.16 -4.18
N GLY A 227 -21.65 -32.06 -3.49
CA GLY A 227 -20.52 -32.04 -2.58
C GLY A 227 -19.16 -31.80 -3.24
N MET A 228 -19.07 -31.66 -4.56
CA MET A 228 -17.81 -31.41 -5.26
C MET A 228 -17.20 -30.03 -4.92
N ILE A 229 -18.05 -29.02 -4.67
CA ILE A 229 -17.63 -27.68 -4.26
C ILE A 229 -18.19 -27.43 -2.85
N THR A 230 -17.30 -27.18 -1.89
CA THR A 230 -17.64 -27.01 -0.49
C THR A 230 -17.40 -25.61 0.05
N ALA A 231 -16.80 -24.73 -0.75
CA ALA A 231 -16.53 -23.34 -0.37
C ALA A 231 -16.38 -22.45 -1.61
N ILE A 232 -16.84 -21.22 -1.49
CA ILE A 232 -16.77 -20.18 -2.52
C ILE A 232 -15.32 -19.79 -2.89
N THR A 233 -14.38 -20.08 -2.02
CA THR A 233 -12.94 -19.84 -2.24
C THR A 233 -12.28 -20.87 -3.14
N GLN A 234 -12.94 -22.00 -3.44
CA GLN A 234 -12.43 -23.06 -4.32
C GLN A 234 -12.57 -22.69 -5.80
N ARG A 235 -12.05 -21.52 -6.19
CA ARG A 235 -12.20 -20.92 -7.52
C ARG A 235 -11.81 -21.83 -8.68
N ALA A 236 -10.70 -22.57 -8.54
CA ALA A 236 -10.25 -23.51 -9.56
C ALA A 236 -11.23 -24.67 -9.75
N ARG A 237 -11.79 -25.22 -8.65
CA ARG A 237 -12.81 -26.27 -8.71
C ARG A 237 -14.12 -25.79 -9.33
N ILE A 238 -14.54 -24.57 -8.96
CA ILE A 238 -15.74 -23.93 -9.56
C ILE A 238 -15.54 -23.77 -11.07
N LEU A 239 -14.38 -23.30 -11.50
CA LEU A 239 -14.07 -23.14 -12.92
C LEU A 239 -14.09 -24.47 -13.67
N GLN A 240 -13.44 -25.50 -13.12
CA GLN A 240 -13.42 -26.83 -13.69
C GLN A 240 -14.84 -27.41 -13.81
N TRP A 241 -15.58 -27.41 -12.69
CA TRP A 241 -16.95 -27.95 -12.64
C TRP A 241 -17.88 -27.25 -13.63
N ALA A 242 -17.85 -25.90 -13.69
CA ALA A 242 -18.70 -25.14 -14.60
C ALA A 242 -18.37 -25.37 -16.07
N ASN A 243 -17.13 -25.73 -16.42
CA ASN A 243 -16.71 -26.02 -17.79
C ASN A 243 -16.91 -27.50 -18.21
N GLU A 244 -17.20 -28.40 -17.27
CA GLU A 244 -17.50 -29.82 -17.57
C GLU A 244 -18.95 -30.04 -18.03
N PHE A 245 -19.85 -29.05 -17.86
CA PHE A 245 -21.24 -29.18 -18.28
C PHE A 245 -21.42 -29.04 -19.81
N PRO A 246 -22.30 -29.85 -20.42
CA PRO A 246 -22.79 -29.60 -21.79
C PRO A 246 -23.43 -28.21 -21.84
N ARG A 247 -23.10 -27.38 -22.82
CA ARG A 247 -23.40 -25.92 -22.87
C ARG A 247 -22.68 -25.11 -21.79
N ALA A 248 -21.50 -25.55 -21.44
CA ALA A 248 -20.63 -24.80 -20.53
C ALA A 248 -20.34 -23.43 -21.10
N ALA A 249 -20.14 -22.47 -20.18
CA ALA A 249 -19.88 -21.07 -20.56
C ALA A 249 -18.48 -20.85 -21.16
N ASN A 250 -17.64 -21.89 -21.30
CA ASN A 250 -16.23 -21.80 -21.67
C ASN A 250 -15.53 -20.68 -20.86
N LEU A 251 -15.75 -20.69 -19.53
CA LEU A 251 -15.26 -19.68 -18.63
C LEU A 251 -13.74 -19.62 -18.70
N PRO A 252 -13.13 -18.46 -19.04
CA PRO A 252 -11.68 -18.31 -19.02
C PRO A 252 -11.14 -18.18 -17.58
N GLY A 253 -12.02 -17.88 -16.61
CA GLY A 253 -11.70 -17.72 -15.21
C GLY A 253 -12.89 -17.35 -14.34
N THR A 254 -12.65 -17.09 -13.07
CA THR A 254 -13.69 -16.78 -12.07
C THR A 254 -13.63 -15.34 -11.54
N LYS A 255 -13.03 -14.42 -12.30
CA LYS A 255 -13.05 -12.99 -11.95
C LYS A 255 -14.45 -12.43 -12.17
N LYS A 256 -14.81 -11.39 -11.41
CA LYS A 256 -16.16 -10.81 -11.44
C LYS A 256 -16.69 -10.50 -12.84
N HIS A 257 -15.86 -9.93 -13.73
CA HIS A 257 -16.26 -9.60 -15.10
C HIS A 257 -16.46 -10.86 -15.97
N GLU A 258 -15.61 -11.87 -15.81
CA GLU A 258 -15.71 -13.16 -16.54
C GLU A 258 -16.99 -13.89 -16.14
N VAL A 259 -17.29 -13.92 -14.85
CA VAL A 259 -18.55 -14.50 -14.33
C VAL A 259 -19.77 -13.69 -14.80
N THR A 260 -19.68 -12.34 -14.79
CA THR A 260 -20.80 -11.49 -15.24
C THR A 260 -21.11 -11.71 -16.72
N GLU A 261 -20.07 -11.78 -17.56
CA GLU A 261 -20.21 -12.03 -19.01
C GLU A 261 -20.79 -13.43 -19.29
N ALA A 262 -20.33 -14.45 -18.54
CA ALA A 262 -20.90 -15.80 -18.68
C ALA A 262 -22.39 -15.85 -18.32
N LEU A 263 -22.82 -15.09 -17.32
CA LEU A 263 -24.22 -14.99 -16.92
C LEU A 263 -25.14 -14.31 -17.97
N GLU A 264 -24.56 -13.59 -18.96
CA GLU A 264 -25.32 -13.03 -20.09
C GLU A 264 -25.76 -14.11 -21.09
N ASN A 265 -25.10 -15.28 -21.10
CA ASN A 265 -25.49 -16.41 -21.92
C ASN A 265 -26.78 -17.04 -21.40
N GLN A 266 -27.87 -16.91 -22.15
CA GLN A 266 -29.18 -17.44 -21.77
C GLN A 266 -29.27 -18.98 -21.85
N GLU A 267 -28.40 -19.63 -22.62
CA GLU A 267 -28.36 -21.09 -22.80
C GLU A 267 -27.52 -21.79 -21.72
N LEU A 268 -27.01 -21.06 -20.74
CA LEU A 268 -26.21 -21.63 -19.66
C LEU A 268 -27.01 -22.67 -18.87
N HIS A 269 -26.36 -23.81 -18.52
CA HIS A 269 -27.01 -24.81 -17.67
C HIS A 269 -27.53 -24.17 -16.37
N PRO A 270 -28.77 -24.48 -15.92
CA PRO A 270 -29.37 -23.84 -14.72
C PRO A 270 -28.49 -23.92 -13.50
N ASP A 271 -27.91 -25.08 -13.18
CA ASP A 271 -27.05 -25.26 -12.00
C ASP A 271 -25.76 -24.44 -12.12
N VAL A 272 -25.16 -24.37 -13.33
CA VAL A 272 -23.99 -23.52 -13.57
C VAL A 272 -24.34 -22.05 -13.37
N ARG A 273 -25.52 -21.62 -13.85
CA ARG A 273 -26.02 -20.27 -13.64
C ARG A 273 -26.11 -19.93 -12.13
N ILE A 274 -26.74 -20.80 -11.36
CA ILE A 274 -26.90 -20.58 -9.90
C ILE A 274 -25.55 -20.52 -9.21
N VAL A 275 -24.62 -21.44 -9.52
CA VAL A 275 -23.26 -21.42 -8.95
C VAL A 275 -22.52 -20.13 -9.28
N LEU A 276 -22.66 -19.63 -10.53
CA LEU A 276 -22.02 -18.38 -10.94
C LEU A 276 -22.69 -17.15 -10.31
N GLU A 277 -24.00 -17.16 -10.07
CA GLU A 277 -24.73 -16.11 -9.35
C GLU A 277 -24.25 -16.05 -7.89
N ILE A 278 -24.20 -17.19 -7.20
CA ILE A 278 -23.63 -17.29 -5.84
C ILE A 278 -22.21 -16.71 -5.82
N LEU A 279 -21.39 -17.07 -6.79
CA LEU A 279 -20.02 -16.59 -6.90
C LEU A 279 -19.93 -15.07 -7.15
N LYS A 280 -20.80 -14.52 -8.00
CA LYS A 280 -20.87 -13.08 -8.32
C LYS A 280 -21.29 -12.25 -7.09
N GLU A 281 -22.27 -12.72 -6.36
CA GLU A 281 -22.84 -12.03 -5.20
C GLU A 281 -21.94 -12.12 -3.97
N ASN A 282 -21.36 -13.30 -3.74
CA ASN A 282 -20.68 -13.60 -2.47
C ASN A 282 -19.16 -13.72 -2.58
N GLY A 283 -18.62 -13.72 -3.81
CA GLY A 283 -17.19 -13.87 -4.06
C GLY A 283 -16.31 -12.65 -3.77
N GLY A 284 -16.88 -11.55 -3.28
CA GLY A 284 -16.16 -10.34 -2.94
C GLY A 284 -15.38 -10.48 -1.63
N SER A 285 -14.11 -10.01 -1.60
CA SER A 285 -13.23 -10.07 -0.42
C SER A 285 -13.30 -8.81 0.47
N ALA A 286 -14.05 -7.77 0.08
CA ALA A 286 -14.05 -6.51 0.79
C ALA A 286 -14.50 -6.64 2.27
N PRO A 287 -15.61 -7.34 2.60
CA PRO A 287 -16.02 -7.48 4.01
C PRO A 287 -15.03 -8.24 4.90
N MET A 288 -14.14 -9.07 4.30
CA MET A 288 -13.05 -9.74 5.07
C MET A 288 -12.09 -8.75 5.74
N LYS A 289 -12.06 -7.50 5.27
CA LYS A 289 -11.25 -6.45 5.89
C LYS A 289 -11.69 -6.10 7.31
N ALA A 290 -12.98 -6.30 7.64
CA ALA A 290 -13.48 -6.14 9.00
C ALA A 290 -12.76 -7.08 9.98
N GLN A 291 -12.59 -8.36 9.62
CA GLN A 291 -11.81 -9.30 10.42
C GLN A 291 -10.33 -8.90 10.53
N ALA A 292 -9.74 -8.34 9.45
CA ALA A 292 -8.37 -7.85 9.49
C ALA A 292 -8.21 -6.62 10.42
N LEU A 293 -9.22 -5.73 10.50
CA LEU A 293 -9.26 -4.65 11.49
C LEU A 293 -9.28 -5.21 12.92
N LEU A 294 -10.13 -6.19 13.18
CA LEU A 294 -10.24 -6.86 14.49
C LEU A 294 -8.94 -7.57 14.89
N ASN A 295 -8.28 -8.24 13.96
CA ASN A 295 -7.04 -8.97 14.24
C ASN A 295 -5.87 -8.06 14.65
N ARG A 296 -5.81 -6.83 14.16
CA ARG A 296 -4.65 -5.93 14.34
C ARG A 296 -4.87 -4.79 15.32
N HIS A 297 -6.04 -4.67 15.94
CA HIS A 297 -6.25 -3.58 16.89
C HIS A 297 -5.58 -3.84 18.24
N VAL A 298 -5.14 -2.77 18.89
CA VAL A 298 -4.69 -2.71 20.28
C VAL A 298 -5.42 -1.55 20.93
N GLY A 299 -6.23 -1.85 21.97
CA GLY A 299 -6.99 -0.83 22.68
C GLY A 299 -8.00 -0.05 21.81
N GLY A 300 -8.60 -0.69 20.79
CA GLY A 300 -9.56 -0.02 19.89
C GLY A 300 -8.90 0.76 18.74
N PHE A 301 -7.58 0.69 18.59
CA PHE A 301 -6.85 1.34 17.49
C PHE A 301 -6.21 0.29 16.60
N TYR A 302 -6.53 0.31 15.31
CA TYR A 302 -5.91 -0.51 14.29
C TYR A 302 -4.47 -0.05 14.05
N LYS A 303 -3.51 -0.92 14.35
CA LYS A 303 -2.08 -0.63 14.30
C LYS A 303 -1.43 -1.12 13.01
N ASP A 304 -0.25 -0.57 12.70
CA ASP A 304 0.55 -0.95 11.54
C ASP A 304 -0.24 -0.88 10.21
N ALA A 305 -0.98 0.24 10.01
CA ALA A 305 -1.77 0.46 8.81
C ALA A 305 -0.91 0.65 7.56
N THR A 306 0.32 1.18 7.72
CA THR A 306 1.18 1.59 6.62
C THR A 306 2.63 1.13 6.80
N ARG A 307 3.29 0.85 5.68
CA ARG A 307 4.73 0.66 5.59
C ARG A 307 5.36 1.91 5.00
N TYR A 308 6.37 2.46 5.68
CA TYR A 308 7.18 3.56 5.17
C TYR A 308 7.83 3.18 3.83
N HIS A 309 7.75 4.09 2.85
CA HIS A 309 8.41 4.00 1.54
C HIS A 309 8.22 2.63 0.83
N GLY A 310 7.02 2.02 0.98
CA GLY A 310 6.75 0.70 0.42
C GLY A 310 6.62 0.66 -1.11
N ALA A 311 6.44 1.82 -1.75
CA ALA A 311 6.41 1.97 -3.21
C ALA A 311 7.62 2.74 -3.72
N ARG A 312 8.04 2.46 -4.96
CA ARG A 312 9.17 3.14 -5.62
C ARG A 312 9.01 4.66 -5.72
N SER A 313 7.79 5.15 -5.78
CA SER A 313 7.49 6.59 -5.75
C SER A 313 7.80 7.27 -4.40
N GLY A 314 8.12 6.51 -3.38
CA GLY A 314 8.28 6.97 -2.01
C GLY A 314 6.98 6.97 -1.21
N ARG A 315 5.84 6.67 -1.84
CA ARG A 315 4.56 6.51 -1.13
C ARG A 315 4.64 5.36 -0.13
N GLY A 316 3.96 5.50 1.00
CA GLY A 316 3.66 4.38 1.87
C GLY A 316 2.84 3.32 1.13
N THR A 317 2.86 2.09 1.62
CA THR A 317 1.94 1.03 1.19
C THR A 317 1.15 0.52 2.37
N SER A 318 -0.05 0.06 2.10
CA SER A 318 -0.92 -0.43 3.15
C SER A 318 -0.56 -1.85 3.58
N GLU A 319 -0.75 -2.15 4.86
CA GLU A 319 -0.63 -3.49 5.43
C GLU A 319 -1.96 -4.00 6.01
N GLY A 320 -2.05 -5.29 6.25
CA GLY A 320 -3.21 -5.93 6.87
C GLY A 320 -4.51 -5.74 6.10
N ALA A 321 -5.42 -4.92 6.62
CA ALA A 321 -6.72 -4.65 6.02
C ALA A 321 -6.66 -3.89 4.69
N ASN A 322 -5.48 -3.51 4.24
CA ASN A 322 -5.26 -2.73 3.04
C ASN A 322 -6.17 -1.49 2.99
N MET A 323 -5.92 -0.55 3.90
CA MET A 323 -6.68 0.69 4.05
C MET A 323 -6.69 1.55 2.79
N PHE A 324 -5.62 1.49 1.98
CA PHE A 324 -5.51 2.25 0.73
C PHE A 324 -6.51 1.82 -0.36
N ASN A 325 -7.04 0.60 -0.24
CA ASN A 325 -8.01 0.03 -1.17
C ASN A 325 -9.32 -0.36 -0.46
N ILE A 326 -9.71 0.35 0.58
CA ILE A 326 -11.06 0.22 1.14
C ILE A 326 -12.06 0.74 0.10
N ALA A 327 -13.07 -0.07 -0.19
CA ALA A 327 -14.10 0.28 -1.17
C ALA A 327 -14.82 1.57 -0.78
N ARG A 328 -15.08 2.44 -1.76
CA ARG A 328 -16.00 3.56 -1.57
C ARG A 328 -17.42 3.05 -1.53
N PRO A 329 -18.31 3.64 -0.73
CA PRO A 329 -19.73 3.26 -0.71
C PRO A 329 -20.34 3.33 -2.11
N SER A 330 -21.19 2.35 -2.45
CA SER A 330 -21.86 2.27 -3.75
C SER A 330 -22.97 3.32 -3.93
N GLY A 331 -23.44 3.90 -2.83
CA GLY A 331 -24.60 4.79 -2.79
C GLY A 331 -25.94 4.07 -2.86
N LYS A 332 -25.96 2.73 -2.82
CA LYS A 332 -27.21 1.94 -2.82
C LYS A 332 -27.88 1.86 -1.46
N TYR A 333 -27.13 2.07 -0.38
CA TYR A 333 -27.59 1.98 0.99
C TYR A 333 -27.25 3.27 1.75
N ASP A 334 -28.14 3.68 2.63
CA ASP A 334 -27.80 4.64 3.69
C ASP A 334 -26.92 3.93 4.71
N ILE A 335 -25.73 4.48 4.96
CA ILE A 335 -24.73 3.83 5.82
C ILE A 335 -25.15 3.85 7.28
N ASP A 336 -25.82 4.91 7.74
CA ASP A 336 -26.25 5.00 9.14
C ASP A 336 -27.39 4.00 9.41
N ASP A 337 -28.27 3.74 8.44
CA ASP A 337 -29.30 2.71 8.53
C ASP A 337 -28.70 1.30 8.50
N VAL A 338 -27.68 1.05 7.68
CA VAL A 338 -26.96 -0.23 7.68
C VAL A 338 -26.29 -0.48 9.03
N ILE A 339 -25.64 0.53 9.61
CA ILE A 339 -24.99 0.44 10.93
C ILE A 339 -26.02 0.10 12.01
N LYS A 340 -27.15 0.84 12.07
CA LYS A 340 -28.25 0.59 13.02
C LYS A 340 -28.83 -0.81 12.86
N GLY A 341 -29.09 -1.21 11.62
CA GLY A 341 -29.66 -2.52 11.31
C GLY A 341 -28.73 -3.66 11.67
N LEU A 342 -27.42 -3.58 11.37
CA LEU A 342 -26.42 -4.59 11.79
C LEU A 342 -26.38 -4.74 13.31
N LYS A 343 -26.44 -3.63 14.07
CA LYS A 343 -26.51 -3.64 15.54
C LYS A 343 -27.83 -4.27 16.06
N ALA A 344 -28.92 -4.12 15.31
CA ALA A 344 -30.21 -4.72 15.60
C ALA A 344 -30.37 -6.17 15.10
N GLY A 345 -29.31 -6.76 14.49
CA GLY A 345 -29.32 -8.13 14.00
C GLY A 345 -29.97 -8.32 12.62
N PHE A 346 -30.23 -7.23 11.86
CA PHE A 346 -30.74 -7.36 10.48
C PHE A 346 -29.70 -7.97 9.56
N LYS A 347 -30.18 -8.85 8.66
CA LYS A 347 -29.34 -9.53 7.67
C LYS A 347 -29.15 -8.65 6.43
N TYR A 348 -27.93 -8.23 6.19
CA TYR A 348 -27.52 -7.48 5.00
C TYR A 348 -26.69 -8.34 4.04
N ASN A 349 -26.67 -7.98 2.75
CA ASN A 349 -25.83 -8.62 1.73
C ASN A 349 -24.41 -8.02 1.71
N ASN A 350 -23.51 -8.66 0.95
CA ASN A 350 -22.12 -8.23 0.83
C ASN A 350 -21.92 -6.79 0.30
N VAL A 351 -22.87 -6.23 -0.46
CA VAL A 351 -22.78 -4.85 -0.95
C VAL A 351 -22.96 -3.89 0.22
N ALA A 352 -23.99 -4.07 1.04
CA ALA A 352 -24.23 -3.24 2.22
C ALA A 352 -23.08 -3.36 3.23
N LEU A 353 -22.55 -4.57 3.47
CA LEU A 353 -21.37 -4.78 4.34
C LEU A 353 -20.14 -4.05 3.79
N THR A 354 -19.93 -4.07 2.47
CA THR A 354 -18.83 -3.36 1.81
C THR A 354 -18.97 -1.84 1.97
N ASP A 355 -20.18 -1.32 1.80
CA ASP A 355 -20.50 0.10 1.94
C ASP A 355 -20.27 0.60 3.37
N ALA A 356 -20.60 -0.22 4.39
CA ALA A 356 -20.41 0.11 5.81
C ALA A 356 -18.95 -0.02 6.28
N LEU A 357 -18.05 -0.64 5.50
CA LEU A 357 -16.69 -0.99 5.95
C LEU A 357 -15.84 0.24 6.31
N ARG A 358 -15.93 1.35 5.54
CA ARG A 358 -15.22 2.60 5.86
C ARG A 358 -15.68 3.20 7.18
N ALA A 359 -16.96 3.08 7.48
CA ALA A 359 -17.54 3.58 8.71
C ALA A 359 -17.05 2.84 9.97
N CYS A 360 -16.34 1.71 9.82
CA CYS A 360 -15.62 1.10 10.94
C CYS A 360 -14.50 2.01 11.48
N ILE A 361 -14.00 2.99 10.71
CA ILE A 361 -13.09 3.99 11.22
C ILE A 361 -13.92 5.10 11.86
N ILE A 362 -13.79 5.24 13.19
CA ILE A 362 -14.62 6.13 14.03
C ILE A 362 -13.76 6.94 14.98
N ALA A 363 -14.04 8.24 15.10
CA ALA A 363 -13.37 9.06 16.12
C ALA A 363 -13.74 8.61 17.55
N PRO A 364 -12.79 8.65 18.49
CA PRO A 364 -13.10 8.47 19.90
C PRO A 364 -14.06 9.57 20.43
N PRO A 365 -14.76 9.35 21.55
CA PRO A 365 -15.57 10.39 22.18
C PRO A 365 -14.78 11.68 22.41
N GLY A 366 -15.38 12.83 22.11
CA GLY A 366 -14.75 14.15 22.20
C GLY A 366 -13.87 14.54 21.00
N TYR A 367 -13.76 13.67 19.99
CA TYR A 367 -12.96 13.92 18.78
C TYR A 367 -13.80 13.76 17.52
N ALA A 368 -13.26 14.28 16.41
CA ALA A 368 -13.76 14.04 15.05
C ALA A 368 -12.59 13.69 14.12
N LEU A 369 -12.88 12.90 13.10
CA LEU A 369 -11.97 12.65 11.99
C LEU A 369 -12.03 13.81 11.01
N ILE A 370 -10.87 14.17 10.46
CA ILE A 370 -10.72 15.07 9.31
C ILE A 370 -10.17 14.21 8.17
N ASP A 371 -10.81 14.25 6.99
CA ASP A 371 -10.36 13.53 5.80
C ASP A 371 -10.35 14.51 4.61
N ASN A 372 -9.15 14.92 4.20
CA ASN A 372 -8.92 15.87 3.12
C ASN A 372 -8.11 15.22 2.00
N ASP A 373 -8.50 15.48 0.73
CA ASP A 373 -7.98 14.86 -0.48
C ASP A 373 -7.59 15.92 -1.51
N LEU A 374 -6.45 15.78 -2.16
CA LEU A 374 -6.03 16.63 -3.25
C LEU A 374 -6.83 16.34 -4.53
N SER A 375 -7.57 17.30 -5.03
CA SER A 375 -8.40 17.11 -6.22
C SER A 375 -7.56 16.94 -7.48
N ASN A 376 -7.63 15.74 -8.11
CA ASN A 376 -6.96 15.43 -9.38
C ASN A 376 -5.42 15.65 -9.36
N ALA A 377 -4.73 15.36 -8.25
CA ALA A 377 -3.32 15.68 -8.05
C ALA A 377 -2.42 15.20 -9.20
N GLU A 378 -2.49 13.90 -9.54
CA GLU A 378 -1.65 13.31 -10.58
C GLU A 378 -1.95 13.87 -11.98
N LEU A 379 -3.22 14.18 -12.26
CA LEU A 379 -3.62 14.78 -13.53
C LEU A 379 -3.09 16.21 -13.67
N ARG A 380 -3.20 17.02 -12.60
CA ARG A 380 -2.64 18.39 -12.56
C ARG A 380 -1.12 18.37 -12.75
N LEU A 381 -0.43 17.43 -12.11
CA LEU A 381 1.02 17.25 -12.26
C LEU A 381 1.44 16.84 -13.67
N ALA A 382 0.68 15.98 -14.34
CA ALA A 382 0.96 15.60 -15.72
C ALA A 382 0.77 16.77 -16.69
N LEU A 383 -0.31 17.53 -16.56
CA LEU A 383 -0.57 18.73 -17.35
C LEU A 383 0.47 19.82 -17.09
N TRP A 384 0.89 20.00 -15.84
CA TRP A 384 1.93 20.95 -15.46
C TRP A 384 3.29 20.59 -16.07
N GLN A 385 3.65 19.30 -16.07
CA GLN A 385 4.85 18.81 -16.74
C GLN A 385 4.77 18.97 -18.27
N ALA A 386 3.58 18.80 -18.86
CA ALA A 386 3.33 19.01 -20.27
C ALA A 386 3.23 20.50 -20.65
N ASN A 387 3.27 21.42 -19.69
CA ASN A 387 3.02 22.86 -19.85
C ASN A 387 1.66 23.18 -20.51
N ASP A 388 0.64 22.35 -20.24
CA ASP A 388 -0.73 22.51 -20.74
C ASP A 388 -1.51 23.51 -19.86
N ARG A 389 -1.27 24.79 -20.10
CA ARG A 389 -1.84 25.90 -19.31
C ARG A 389 -3.36 25.99 -19.43
N ASP A 390 -3.91 25.71 -20.61
CA ASP A 390 -5.36 25.83 -20.85
C ASP A 390 -6.14 24.84 -20.00
N ARG A 391 -5.72 23.58 -19.97
CA ARG A 391 -6.35 22.57 -19.13
C ARG A 391 -6.07 22.76 -17.64
N LEU A 392 -4.92 23.29 -17.27
CA LEU A 392 -4.64 23.67 -15.88
C LEU A 392 -5.54 24.82 -15.43
N ASN A 393 -5.76 25.83 -16.27
CA ASN A 393 -6.68 26.94 -16.00
C ASN A 393 -8.13 26.45 -15.89
N LEU A 394 -8.56 25.52 -16.76
CA LEU A 394 -9.86 24.87 -16.64
C LEU A 394 -10.03 24.20 -15.27
N LEU A 395 -9.05 23.42 -14.83
CA LEU A 395 -9.07 22.77 -13.52
C LEU A 395 -8.98 23.77 -12.36
N ALA A 396 -8.24 24.87 -12.51
CA ALA A 396 -8.16 25.94 -11.51
C ALA A 396 -9.52 26.63 -11.31
N ALA A 397 -10.26 26.82 -12.40
CA ALA A 397 -11.61 27.39 -12.39
C ALA A 397 -12.71 26.39 -11.93
N GLY A 398 -12.33 25.15 -11.54
CA GLY A 398 -13.28 24.11 -11.12
C GLY A 398 -13.98 23.38 -12.27
N GLY A 399 -13.48 23.50 -13.50
CA GLY A 399 -14.04 22.83 -14.68
C GLY A 399 -13.84 21.32 -14.66
N ASP A 400 -14.75 20.59 -15.31
CA ASP A 400 -14.71 19.14 -15.44
C ASP A 400 -13.86 18.70 -16.64
N LEU A 401 -12.58 18.42 -16.40
CA LEU A 401 -11.66 17.99 -17.46
C LEU A 401 -12.06 16.65 -18.08
N TYR A 402 -12.71 15.76 -17.34
CA TYR A 402 -13.19 14.49 -17.89
C TYR A 402 -14.30 14.69 -18.93
N MET A 403 -15.20 15.64 -18.65
CA MET A 403 -16.23 16.04 -19.62
C MET A 403 -15.62 16.79 -20.80
N HIS A 404 -14.67 17.71 -20.55
CA HIS A 404 -13.94 18.42 -21.59
C HIS A 404 -13.25 17.44 -22.56
N ASN A 405 -12.55 16.43 -22.06
CA ASN A 405 -11.94 15.39 -22.88
C ASN A 405 -13.00 14.59 -23.66
N ALA A 406 -14.12 14.21 -23.00
CA ALA A 406 -15.21 13.49 -23.68
C ALA A 406 -15.81 14.29 -24.84
N ILE A 407 -16.03 15.59 -24.66
CA ILE A 407 -16.52 16.51 -25.70
C ILE A 407 -15.55 16.49 -26.89
N THR A 408 -14.26 16.66 -26.64
CA THR A 408 -13.25 16.73 -27.70
C THR A 408 -13.05 15.38 -28.41
N MET A 409 -12.99 14.27 -27.65
CA MET A 409 -12.73 12.93 -28.18
C MET A 409 -13.88 12.39 -29.03
N TRP A 410 -15.11 12.71 -28.68
CA TRP A 410 -16.32 12.14 -29.32
C TRP A 410 -17.20 13.17 -29.98
N ASN A 411 -16.70 14.39 -30.17
CA ASN A 411 -17.40 15.51 -30.81
C ASN A 411 -18.80 15.74 -30.23
N LEU A 412 -18.91 15.75 -28.90
CA LEU A 412 -20.17 16.02 -28.21
C LEU A 412 -20.51 17.51 -28.26
N PRO A 413 -21.79 17.89 -28.01
CA PRO A 413 -22.18 19.29 -27.86
C PRO A 413 -21.31 20.01 -26.82
N LYS A 414 -20.92 21.27 -27.10
CA LYS A 414 -20.02 22.03 -26.21
C LYS A 414 -20.61 22.29 -24.81
N ASP A 415 -21.93 22.28 -24.70
CA ASP A 415 -22.71 22.42 -23.47
C ASP A 415 -23.00 21.08 -22.76
N ALA A 416 -22.45 19.98 -23.26
CA ALA A 416 -22.57 18.67 -22.62
C ALA A 416 -22.01 18.72 -21.19
N THR A 417 -22.75 18.13 -20.26
CA THR A 417 -22.41 18.08 -18.83
C THR A 417 -22.54 16.67 -18.28
N GLN A 418 -22.05 16.44 -17.07
CA GLN A 418 -22.28 15.15 -16.37
C GLN A 418 -23.76 14.81 -16.22
N LYS A 419 -24.65 15.82 -16.12
CA LYS A 419 -26.11 15.59 -15.98
C LYS A 419 -26.73 15.14 -17.29
N THR A 420 -26.32 15.73 -18.41
CA THR A 420 -26.86 15.42 -19.75
C THR A 420 -26.20 14.21 -20.41
N HIS A 421 -24.88 13.98 -20.13
CA HIS A 421 -24.07 12.93 -20.75
C HIS A 421 -23.28 12.13 -19.68
N PRO A 422 -23.94 11.48 -18.71
CA PRO A 422 -23.27 10.83 -17.57
C PRO A 422 -22.38 9.64 -17.99
N LYS A 423 -22.80 8.90 -19.04
CA LYS A 423 -22.06 7.74 -19.57
C LYS A 423 -20.79 8.18 -20.28
N GLU A 424 -20.86 9.19 -21.11
CA GLU A 424 -19.73 9.76 -21.85
C GLU A 424 -18.71 10.37 -20.88
N ARG A 425 -19.19 11.10 -19.89
CA ARG A 425 -18.32 11.65 -18.84
C ARG A 425 -17.61 10.54 -18.04
N TYR A 426 -18.33 9.44 -17.72
CA TYR A 426 -17.73 8.29 -17.03
C TYR A 426 -16.67 7.61 -17.89
N ASN A 427 -16.95 7.39 -19.17
CA ASN A 427 -16.00 6.85 -20.14
C ASN A 427 -14.81 7.79 -20.34
N GLY A 428 -15.05 9.10 -20.45
CA GLY A 428 -14.02 10.13 -20.52
C GLY A 428 -13.09 10.11 -19.34
N LYS A 429 -13.62 9.96 -18.12
CA LYS A 429 -12.82 9.75 -16.91
C LYS A 429 -11.94 8.49 -17.02
N THR A 430 -12.52 7.38 -17.48
CA THR A 430 -11.83 6.09 -17.58
C THR A 430 -10.66 6.15 -18.57
N VAL A 431 -10.91 6.73 -19.76
CA VAL A 431 -9.87 6.94 -20.77
C VAL A 431 -8.79 7.88 -20.24
N THR A 432 -9.17 9.03 -19.69
CA THR A 432 -8.23 10.05 -19.21
C THR A 432 -7.29 9.50 -18.14
N LEU A 433 -7.81 8.82 -17.11
CA LEU A 433 -6.99 8.29 -16.02
C LEU A 433 -5.97 7.23 -16.49
N GLY A 434 -6.37 6.35 -17.42
CA GLY A 434 -5.47 5.35 -17.98
C GLY A 434 -4.50 5.93 -19.00
N SER A 435 -5.02 6.72 -19.93
CA SER A 435 -4.24 7.24 -21.07
C SER A 435 -3.30 8.37 -20.70
N ASN A 436 -3.46 9.01 -19.54
CA ASN A 436 -2.53 9.99 -19.01
C ASN A 436 -1.07 9.43 -18.96
N TYR A 437 -0.94 8.14 -18.77
CA TYR A 437 0.34 7.41 -18.71
C TYR A 437 0.60 6.49 -19.91
N GLN A 438 0.14 6.91 -21.09
CA GLN A 438 0.41 6.23 -22.37
C GLN A 438 -0.23 4.82 -22.45
N LEU A 439 -1.44 4.63 -21.93
CA LEU A 439 -2.17 3.36 -22.02
C LEU A 439 -2.33 2.91 -23.47
N GLY A 440 -2.10 1.63 -23.73
CA GLY A 440 -2.37 1.00 -25.03
C GLY A 440 -3.81 0.50 -25.13
N TRP A 441 -4.37 0.48 -26.36
CA TRP A 441 -5.76 0.11 -26.60
C TRP A 441 -6.15 -1.31 -26.11
N LYS A 442 -5.23 -2.28 -26.16
CA LYS A 442 -5.48 -3.64 -25.64
C LYS A 442 -5.72 -3.63 -24.13
N THR A 443 -4.91 -2.86 -23.39
CA THR A 443 -5.06 -2.71 -21.93
C THR A 443 -6.32 -1.92 -21.60
N TYR A 444 -6.63 -0.88 -22.38
CA TYR A 444 -7.87 -0.14 -22.26
C TYR A 444 -9.10 -1.04 -22.50
N LYS A 445 -9.14 -1.83 -23.57
CA LYS A 445 -10.21 -2.81 -23.84
C LYS A 445 -10.41 -3.78 -22.69
N ALA A 446 -9.30 -4.35 -22.16
CA ALA A 446 -9.35 -5.25 -21.02
C ALA A 446 -9.89 -4.54 -19.76
N HIS A 447 -9.56 -3.26 -19.55
CA HIS A 447 -10.08 -2.45 -18.45
C HIS A 447 -11.59 -2.20 -18.60
N MET A 448 -12.06 -1.80 -19.79
CA MET A 448 -13.48 -1.59 -20.09
C MET A 448 -14.31 -2.85 -19.87
N ARG A 449 -13.81 -4.01 -20.32
CA ARG A 449 -14.42 -5.31 -20.01
C ARG A 449 -14.54 -5.56 -18.50
N ARG A 450 -13.47 -5.28 -17.75
CA ARG A 450 -13.43 -5.48 -16.29
C ARG A 450 -14.45 -4.62 -15.52
N ILE A 451 -14.75 -3.42 -16.01
CA ILE A 451 -15.73 -2.52 -15.38
C ILE A 451 -17.16 -2.72 -15.89
N GLY A 452 -17.40 -3.73 -16.76
CA GLY A 452 -18.72 -4.08 -17.26
C GLY A 452 -19.23 -3.21 -18.44
N THR A 453 -18.32 -2.54 -19.14
CA THR A 453 -18.63 -1.73 -20.34
C THR A 453 -17.73 -2.18 -21.51
N PRO A 454 -17.87 -3.43 -22.01
CA PRO A 454 -16.99 -3.96 -23.04
C PRO A 454 -17.09 -3.12 -24.33
N VAL A 455 -15.95 -2.97 -25.00
CA VAL A 455 -15.83 -2.27 -26.29
C VAL A 455 -15.16 -3.18 -27.32
N SER A 456 -15.46 -2.95 -28.62
CA SER A 456 -14.79 -3.63 -29.73
C SER A 456 -13.31 -3.22 -29.85
N ASP A 457 -12.52 -3.96 -30.61
CA ASP A 457 -11.12 -3.61 -30.88
C ASP A 457 -11.02 -2.26 -31.59
N GLN A 458 -11.85 -2.05 -32.61
CA GLN A 458 -11.90 -0.77 -33.34
C GLN A 458 -12.23 0.39 -32.40
N LYS A 459 -13.31 0.28 -31.62
CA LYS A 459 -13.71 1.32 -30.66
C LYS A 459 -12.59 1.61 -29.63
N ALA A 460 -11.91 0.58 -29.14
CA ALA A 460 -10.80 0.77 -28.20
C ALA A 460 -9.61 1.50 -28.82
N GLN A 461 -9.30 1.20 -30.09
CA GLN A 461 -8.26 1.90 -30.85
C GLN A 461 -8.63 3.36 -31.09
N ASP A 462 -9.86 3.59 -31.56
CA ASP A 462 -10.39 4.95 -31.83
C ASP A 462 -10.39 5.80 -30.56
N ASP A 463 -10.86 5.29 -29.45
CA ASP A 463 -10.89 6.02 -28.17
C ASP A 463 -9.48 6.43 -27.72
N ILE A 464 -8.50 5.55 -27.84
CA ILE A 464 -7.10 5.86 -27.46
C ILE A 464 -6.47 6.85 -28.43
N ASN A 465 -6.74 6.75 -29.73
CA ASN A 465 -6.24 7.68 -30.74
C ASN A 465 -6.88 9.07 -30.54
N ASN A 466 -8.21 9.13 -30.40
CA ASN A 466 -8.93 10.38 -30.12
C ASN A 466 -8.42 11.07 -28.85
N TYR A 467 -8.10 10.29 -27.79
CA TYR A 467 -7.48 10.84 -26.60
C TYR A 467 -6.12 11.48 -26.89
N ARG A 468 -5.26 10.83 -27.67
CA ARG A 468 -3.93 11.34 -28.04
C ARG A 468 -4.03 12.60 -28.89
N ASP A 469 -4.94 12.61 -29.86
CA ASP A 469 -5.19 13.75 -30.73
C ASP A 469 -5.75 14.95 -29.94
N ALA A 470 -6.60 14.67 -28.94
CA ALA A 470 -7.11 15.69 -28.03
C ALA A 470 -6.06 16.21 -27.01
N ASN A 471 -4.94 15.50 -26.79
CA ASN A 471 -3.94 15.83 -25.77
C ASN A 471 -2.49 15.87 -26.36
N PRO A 472 -2.20 16.67 -27.39
CA PRO A 472 -0.93 16.66 -28.12
C PRO A 472 0.28 17.06 -27.27
N LEU A 473 0.12 17.97 -26.30
CA LEU A 473 1.18 18.40 -25.39
C LEU A 473 1.63 17.25 -24.47
N LEU A 474 0.70 16.43 -24.02
CA LEU A 474 0.97 15.26 -23.20
C LEU A 474 1.72 14.17 -24.01
N VAL A 475 1.29 13.95 -25.27
CA VAL A 475 1.97 13.02 -26.20
C VAL A 475 3.41 13.49 -26.47
N THR A 476 3.62 14.78 -26.70
CA THR A 476 4.94 15.38 -26.85
C THR A 476 5.81 15.19 -25.62
N LEU A 477 5.23 15.31 -24.40
CA LEU A 477 5.94 15.06 -23.15
C LEU A 477 6.41 13.61 -23.05
N TRP A 478 5.58 12.61 -23.41
CA TRP A 478 6.01 11.20 -23.39
C TRP A 478 7.20 10.96 -24.30
N VAL A 479 7.19 11.54 -25.52
CA VAL A 479 8.30 11.44 -26.47
C VAL A 479 9.57 12.10 -25.90
N SER A 480 9.44 13.28 -25.32
CA SER A 480 10.55 14.03 -24.73
C SER A 480 11.17 13.29 -23.54
N LEU A 481 10.35 12.73 -22.64
CA LEU A 481 10.81 11.94 -21.50
C LEU A 481 11.59 10.70 -21.96
N LYS A 482 11.03 9.96 -22.92
CA LYS A 482 11.71 8.79 -23.50
C LYS A 482 13.05 9.21 -24.13
N LYS A 483 13.05 10.25 -24.96
CA LYS A 483 14.27 10.74 -25.64
C LYS A 483 15.34 11.17 -24.64
N ALA A 484 14.96 11.93 -23.61
CA ALA A 484 15.89 12.37 -22.57
C ALA A 484 16.51 11.17 -21.82
N PHE A 485 15.71 10.14 -21.49
CA PHE A 485 16.21 8.94 -20.84
C PHE A 485 17.17 8.14 -21.72
N TYR A 486 16.89 8.02 -23.03
CA TYR A 486 17.76 7.35 -23.99
C TYR A 486 19.07 8.12 -24.18
N ASN A 487 19.01 9.43 -24.35
CA ASN A 487 20.21 10.28 -24.47
C ASN A 487 21.08 10.15 -23.21
N CYS A 488 20.47 10.23 -22.03
CA CYS A 488 21.16 10.07 -20.75
C CYS A 488 21.88 8.70 -20.62
N TYR A 489 21.31 7.63 -21.19
CA TYR A 489 21.94 6.31 -21.18
C TYR A 489 23.18 6.23 -22.08
N TYR A 490 23.10 6.77 -23.29
CA TYR A 490 24.20 6.68 -24.30
C TYR A 490 25.34 7.67 -24.05
N GLU A 491 25.07 8.72 -23.27
CA GLU A 491 26.12 9.71 -22.93
C GLU A 491 27.06 9.22 -21.83
N LEU A 492 28.22 9.84 -21.76
CA LEU A 492 29.16 9.68 -20.64
C LEU A 492 28.54 10.25 -19.36
N PRO A 493 28.96 9.80 -18.16
CA PRO A 493 28.53 10.40 -16.90
C PRO A 493 28.81 11.90 -16.82
N GLY A 494 27.84 12.68 -16.34
CA GLY A 494 27.99 14.12 -16.09
C GLY A 494 26.90 15.01 -16.67
N PRO A 495 26.56 14.95 -17.99
CA PRO A 495 25.51 15.78 -18.57
C PRO A 495 24.13 15.55 -17.91
N VAL A 496 23.38 16.64 -17.72
CA VAL A 496 22.02 16.64 -17.19
C VAL A 496 21.04 16.78 -18.36
N PHE A 497 20.07 15.85 -18.43
CA PHE A 497 19.02 15.87 -19.45
C PHE A 497 17.68 16.27 -18.81
N HIS A 498 17.02 17.26 -19.37
CA HIS A 498 15.74 17.76 -18.88
C HIS A 498 14.59 17.34 -19.78
N ALA A 499 13.46 16.95 -19.19
CA ALA A 499 12.20 16.74 -19.90
C ALA A 499 11.03 17.00 -18.94
N GLY A 500 10.03 17.77 -19.38
CA GLY A 500 8.99 18.26 -18.50
C GLY A 500 9.59 19.07 -17.34
N LYS A 501 9.36 18.60 -16.12
CA LYS A 501 9.89 19.22 -14.88
C LYS A 501 10.93 18.37 -14.17
N ILE A 502 11.43 17.31 -14.81
CA ILE A 502 12.42 16.39 -14.21
C ILE A 502 13.79 16.56 -14.87
N ALA A 503 14.82 16.21 -14.12
CA ALA A 503 16.19 16.10 -14.60
C ALA A 503 16.67 14.63 -14.51
N LEU A 504 17.47 14.20 -15.47
CA LEU A 504 18.05 12.86 -15.55
C LEU A 504 19.57 12.97 -15.57
N VAL A 505 20.24 12.21 -14.72
CA VAL A 505 21.70 12.15 -14.63
C VAL A 505 22.13 10.70 -14.55
N LYS A 506 23.15 10.33 -15.34
CA LYS A 506 23.77 9.00 -15.30
C LYS A 506 24.92 8.97 -14.31
N ASP A 507 24.90 7.96 -13.45
CA ASP A 507 25.99 7.62 -12.55
C ASP A 507 26.25 6.11 -12.65
N GLY A 508 27.38 5.73 -13.21
CA GLY A 508 27.69 4.34 -13.54
C GLY A 508 26.64 3.72 -14.46
N THR A 509 25.99 2.65 -14.00
CA THR A 509 24.88 1.96 -14.71
C THR A 509 23.50 2.45 -14.28
N THR A 510 23.42 3.41 -13.37
CA THR A 510 22.17 3.95 -12.80
C THR A 510 21.84 5.30 -13.43
N ILE A 511 20.57 5.48 -13.80
CA ILE A 511 20.03 6.80 -14.15
C ILE A 511 19.20 7.31 -12.99
N TRP A 512 19.56 8.47 -12.48
CA TRP A 512 18.85 9.17 -11.41
C TRP A 512 17.86 10.17 -12.02
N MET A 513 16.58 10.03 -11.64
CA MET A 513 15.53 10.98 -11.97
C MET A 513 15.36 11.94 -10.80
N THR A 514 15.76 13.19 -10.95
CA THR A 514 15.61 14.25 -9.95
C THR A 514 14.32 15.01 -10.19
N LEU A 515 13.51 15.13 -9.15
CA LEU A 515 12.24 15.85 -9.12
C LEU A 515 12.47 17.33 -8.78
N PRO A 516 11.53 18.23 -9.11
CA PRO A 516 11.64 19.66 -8.79
C PRO A 516 11.87 19.96 -7.31
N GLY A 517 11.35 19.12 -6.41
CA GLY A 517 11.59 19.22 -4.97
C GLY A 517 12.97 18.75 -4.49
N GLY A 518 13.86 18.32 -5.41
CA GLY A 518 15.23 17.90 -5.11
C GLY A 518 15.41 16.41 -4.83
N ARG A 519 14.33 15.64 -4.63
CA ARG A 519 14.43 14.18 -4.41
C ARG A 519 14.75 13.45 -5.70
N SER A 520 15.63 12.44 -5.64
CA SER A 520 16.03 11.63 -6.79
C SER A 520 15.55 10.18 -6.68
N ILE A 521 15.14 9.59 -7.80
CA ILE A 521 14.62 8.24 -7.93
C ILE A 521 15.57 7.42 -8.80
N PRO A 522 16.15 6.32 -8.31
CA PRO A 522 17.09 5.52 -9.09
C PRO A 522 16.38 4.61 -10.10
N HIS A 523 17.02 4.46 -11.25
CA HIS A 523 16.77 3.44 -12.25
C HIS A 523 18.04 2.60 -12.36
N TYR A 524 18.10 1.50 -11.58
CA TYR A 524 19.30 0.68 -11.43
C TYR A 524 19.60 -0.14 -12.68
N SER A 525 20.89 -0.30 -12.97
CA SER A 525 21.40 -1.21 -14.00
C SER A 525 20.58 -1.12 -15.29
N VAL A 526 20.54 0.11 -15.86
CA VAL A 526 19.81 0.37 -17.11
C VAL A 526 20.42 -0.45 -18.24
N PHE A 527 19.58 -1.04 -19.07
CA PHE A 527 19.99 -1.91 -20.17
C PHE A 527 19.13 -1.68 -21.42
N VAL A 528 19.64 -2.13 -22.57
CA VAL A 528 18.88 -2.25 -23.81
C VAL A 528 18.61 -3.73 -24.07
N SER A 529 17.33 -4.10 -24.24
CA SER A 529 16.92 -5.45 -24.57
C SER A 529 17.19 -5.78 -26.06
N PRO A 530 17.21 -7.08 -26.46
CA PRO A 530 17.48 -7.46 -27.85
C PRO A 530 16.51 -6.86 -28.87
N ASP A 531 15.28 -6.52 -28.46
CA ASP A 531 14.27 -5.83 -29.28
C ASP A 531 14.45 -4.30 -29.32
N GLY A 532 15.59 -3.77 -28.84
CA GLY A 532 15.92 -2.34 -28.85
C GLY A 532 15.18 -1.50 -27.80
N ASN A 533 14.40 -2.12 -26.91
CA ASN A 533 13.73 -1.40 -25.84
C ASN A 533 14.66 -1.21 -24.63
N MET A 534 14.54 -0.06 -23.99
CA MET A 534 15.26 0.20 -22.74
C MET A 534 14.52 -0.35 -21.53
N GLY A 535 15.29 -0.82 -20.56
CA GLY A 535 14.81 -1.29 -19.28
C GLY A 535 15.77 -0.93 -18.15
N PHE A 536 15.34 -1.20 -16.94
CA PHE A 536 16.12 -1.07 -15.71
C PHE A 536 15.69 -2.13 -14.69
N TRP A 537 16.50 -2.38 -13.69
CA TRP A 537 16.17 -3.31 -12.61
C TRP A 537 15.54 -2.58 -11.43
N ARG A 538 14.46 -3.13 -10.91
CA ARG A 538 13.78 -2.60 -9.73
C ARG A 538 13.38 -3.70 -8.74
N ALA A 539 13.32 -3.34 -7.46
CA ALA A 539 12.78 -4.23 -6.44
C ALA A 539 11.27 -4.46 -6.64
N LYS A 540 10.87 -5.71 -6.74
CA LYS A 540 9.47 -6.14 -6.82
C LYS A 540 9.35 -7.58 -6.31
N PHE A 541 8.38 -7.84 -5.43
CA PHE A 541 8.14 -9.17 -4.85
C PHE A 541 9.39 -9.78 -4.18
N GLY A 542 10.18 -8.94 -3.48
CA GLY A 542 11.38 -9.39 -2.79
C GLY A 542 12.60 -9.63 -3.69
N ALA A 543 12.53 -9.36 -5.00
CA ALA A 543 13.64 -9.56 -5.93
C ALA A 543 13.87 -8.33 -6.82
N MET A 544 15.06 -8.22 -7.41
CA MET A 544 15.30 -7.26 -8.49
C MET A 544 14.81 -7.85 -9.81
N LEU A 545 13.84 -7.19 -10.45
CA LEU A 545 13.23 -7.64 -11.69
C LEU A 545 13.36 -6.58 -12.79
N PRO A 546 13.51 -6.99 -14.08
CA PRO A 546 13.60 -6.07 -15.19
C PRO A 546 12.25 -5.38 -15.46
N GLN A 547 12.29 -4.09 -15.75
CA GLN A 547 11.15 -3.25 -16.07
C GLN A 547 11.42 -2.45 -17.34
N LYS A 548 10.52 -2.48 -18.33
CA LYS A 548 10.61 -1.64 -19.53
C LYS A 548 10.41 -0.16 -19.19
N VAL A 549 11.12 0.70 -19.93
CA VAL A 549 11.00 2.16 -19.87
C VAL A 549 10.29 2.68 -21.10
N PHE A 550 9.29 3.52 -20.89
CA PHE A 550 8.60 4.30 -21.91
C PHE A 550 8.16 5.64 -21.32
N GLY A 551 7.85 6.63 -22.16
CA GLY A 551 7.55 7.98 -21.70
C GLY A 551 6.45 8.05 -20.64
N GLY A 552 5.36 7.31 -20.84
CA GLY A 552 4.27 7.24 -19.88
C GLY A 552 4.68 6.66 -18.52
N SER A 553 5.57 5.65 -18.47
CA SER A 553 6.05 5.10 -17.20
C SER A 553 6.98 6.05 -16.44
N LEU A 554 7.73 6.89 -17.15
CA LEU A 554 8.54 7.96 -16.55
C LEU A 554 7.65 9.08 -16.01
N LEU A 555 6.58 9.44 -16.74
CA LEU A 555 5.60 10.41 -16.29
C LEU A 555 4.82 9.89 -15.06
N GLU A 556 4.39 8.62 -15.08
CA GLU A 556 3.69 8.00 -13.95
C GLU A 556 4.50 8.09 -12.67
N ILE A 557 5.75 7.60 -12.69
CA ILE A 557 6.60 7.60 -11.50
C ILE A 557 6.90 9.02 -11.02
N SER A 558 7.11 9.98 -11.92
CA SER A 558 7.35 11.37 -11.55
C SER A 558 6.12 12.02 -10.91
N CYS A 559 4.91 11.83 -11.47
CA CYS A 559 3.66 12.37 -10.91
C CYS A 559 3.35 11.78 -9.54
N GLN A 560 3.45 10.45 -9.40
CA GLN A 560 3.21 9.77 -8.11
C GLN A 560 4.21 10.22 -7.04
N SER A 561 5.46 10.42 -7.43
CA SER A 561 6.50 10.85 -6.51
C SER A 561 6.35 12.31 -6.10
N MET A 562 6.03 13.20 -7.05
CA MET A 562 5.73 14.61 -6.72
C MET A 562 4.47 14.76 -5.87
N THR A 563 3.43 13.93 -6.10
CA THR A 563 2.25 13.91 -5.21
C THR A 563 2.67 13.56 -3.77
N ARG A 564 3.52 12.55 -3.60
CA ARG A 564 4.05 12.19 -2.28
C ARG A 564 4.84 13.36 -1.67
N ASP A 565 5.66 14.07 -2.44
CA ASP A 565 6.45 15.19 -1.95
C ASP A 565 5.56 16.38 -1.54
N ILE A 566 4.46 16.62 -2.28
CA ILE A 566 3.44 17.62 -1.89
C ILE A 566 2.77 17.23 -0.57
N ILE A 567 2.31 15.98 -0.44
CA ILE A 567 1.66 15.47 0.78
C ILE A 567 2.61 15.58 1.98
N THR A 568 3.87 15.20 1.81
CA THR A 568 4.89 15.32 2.87
C THR A 568 5.10 16.77 3.31
N ALA A 569 5.15 17.70 2.35
CA ALA A 569 5.25 19.12 2.66
C ALA A 569 4.00 19.64 3.40
N CYS A 570 2.80 19.15 3.02
CA CYS A 570 1.56 19.44 3.74
C CYS A 570 1.61 18.92 5.18
N GLU A 571 2.07 17.70 5.38
CA GLU A 571 2.21 17.10 6.72
C GLU A 571 3.20 17.89 7.60
N ASN A 572 4.31 18.36 7.03
CA ASN A 572 5.26 19.21 7.76
C ASN A 572 4.62 20.53 8.24
N ASP A 573 3.85 21.17 7.36
CA ASP A 573 3.15 22.43 7.71
C ASP A 573 2.02 22.17 8.72
N ILE A 574 1.26 21.08 8.56
CA ILE A 574 0.18 20.69 9.48
C ILE A 574 0.75 20.45 10.88
N GLU A 575 1.81 19.68 11.02
CA GLU A 575 2.44 19.42 12.35
C GLU A 575 2.95 20.71 12.99
N LYS A 576 3.38 21.68 12.19
CA LYS A 576 3.89 22.98 12.68
C LYS A 576 2.78 23.96 13.03
N GLU A 577 1.76 24.09 12.17
CA GLU A 577 0.73 25.13 12.25
C GLU A 577 -0.50 24.69 13.04
N LEU A 578 -0.76 23.38 13.10
CA LEU A 578 -1.93 22.77 13.75
C LEU A 578 -1.49 21.67 14.74
N PRO A 579 -0.74 22.01 15.81
CA PRO A 579 -0.17 21.01 16.73
C PRO A 579 -1.21 20.29 17.60
N ASP A 580 -2.44 20.74 17.60
CA ASP A 580 -3.59 20.17 18.32
C ASP A 580 -4.36 19.09 17.55
N ILE A 581 -3.93 18.78 16.33
CA ILE A 581 -4.46 17.63 15.56
C ILE A 581 -3.41 16.53 15.42
N ALA A 582 -3.87 15.28 15.36
CA ALA A 582 -3.00 14.13 15.15
C ALA A 582 -3.18 13.56 13.75
N LEU A 583 -2.12 13.56 12.94
CA LEU A 583 -2.11 12.85 11.65
C LEU A 583 -2.16 11.34 11.90
N LEU A 584 -3.12 10.65 11.30
CA LEU A 584 -3.34 9.21 11.45
C LEU A 584 -2.92 8.39 10.23
N LEU A 585 -3.22 8.88 9.03
CA LEU A 585 -3.03 8.13 7.79
C LEU A 585 -2.84 9.07 6.62
N ASP A 586 -1.97 8.70 5.69
CA ASP A 586 -1.86 9.24 4.34
C ASP A 586 -2.21 8.15 3.33
N VAL A 587 -3.12 8.44 2.39
CA VAL A 587 -3.52 7.51 1.32
C VAL A 587 -3.35 8.22 -0.01
N TYR A 588 -2.24 8.00 -0.69
CA TYR A 588 -1.87 8.60 -1.97
C TYR A 588 -1.84 10.14 -1.93
N ASP A 589 -2.98 10.80 -2.11
CA ASP A 589 -3.20 12.23 -2.15
C ASP A 589 -4.17 12.73 -1.05
N SER A 590 -4.56 11.84 -0.14
CA SER A 590 -5.46 12.12 0.99
C SER A 590 -4.71 12.07 2.32
N LEU A 591 -5.13 12.91 3.27
CA LEU A 591 -4.66 12.96 4.65
C LEU A 591 -5.82 12.79 5.62
N VAL A 592 -5.68 11.84 6.55
CA VAL A 592 -6.64 11.61 7.63
C VAL A 592 -6.03 12.06 8.95
N ALA A 593 -6.75 12.89 9.69
CA ALA A 593 -6.34 13.39 11.00
C ALA A 593 -7.46 13.25 12.04
N LEU A 594 -7.07 13.38 13.30
CA LEU A 594 -7.97 13.41 14.46
C LEU A 594 -7.85 14.77 15.13
N ALA A 595 -8.97 15.41 15.43
CA ALA A 595 -9.05 16.71 16.11
C ALA A 595 -10.10 16.68 17.23
N PRO A 596 -9.96 17.51 18.29
CA PRO A 596 -11.06 17.78 19.21
C PRO A 596 -12.30 18.24 18.45
N ILE A 597 -13.48 17.73 18.84
CA ILE A 597 -14.73 17.91 18.09
C ILE A 597 -15.11 19.38 17.93
N GLU A 598 -14.83 20.19 18.96
CA GLU A 598 -15.19 21.62 19.00
C GLU A 598 -14.47 22.45 17.92
N ILE A 599 -13.27 22.04 17.52
CA ILE A 599 -12.44 22.76 16.55
C ILE A 599 -12.28 22.02 15.23
N ALA A 600 -12.81 20.80 15.10
CA ALA A 600 -12.56 19.93 13.95
C ALA A 600 -12.97 20.57 12.61
N ALA A 601 -14.11 21.25 12.53
CA ALA A 601 -14.55 21.94 11.32
C ALA A 601 -13.60 23.08 10.92
N GLN A 602 -13.10 23.85 11.89
CA GLN A 602 -12.11 24.89 11.65
C GLN A 602 -10.78 24.30 11.19
N ARG A 603 -10.31 23.23 11.85
CA ARG A 603 -9.05 22.54 11.50
C ARG A 603 -9.13 21.87 10.12
N GLU A 604 -10.29 21.35 9.74
CA GLU A 604 -10.53 20.84 8.38
C GLU A 604 -10.26 21.92 7.33
N GLN A 605 -10.84 23.11 7.50
CA GLN A 605 -10.65 24.22 6.58
C GLN A 605 -9.19 24.69 6.51
N GLN A 606 -8.50 24.79 7.66
CA GLN A 606 -7.09 25.17 7.74
C GLN A 606 -6.18 24.12 7.09
N MET A 607 -6.42 22.83 7.37
CA MET A 607 -5.71 21.72 6.74
C MET A 607 -5.90 21.73 5.22
N ARG A 608 -7.12 21.97 4.73
CA ARG A 608 -7.41 22.11 3.31
C ARG A 608 -6.71 23.32 2.68
N ALA A 609 -6.63 24.45 3.39
CA ALA A 609 -5.87 25.62 2.97
C ALA A 609 -4.37 25.33 2.83
N ILE A 610 -3.79 24.60 3.78
CA ILE A 610 -2.40 24.12 3.71
C ILE A 610 -2.18 23.20 2.50
N MET A 611 -3.11 22.30 2.22
CA MET A 611 -3.01 21.38 1.07
C MET A 611 -3.11 22.10 -0.29
N ARG A 612 -3.75 23.24 -0.35
CA ARG A 612 -3.85 24.09 -1.55
C ARG A 612 -2.66 25.04 -1.74
N ARG A 613 -1.82 25.19 -0.72
CA ARG A 613 -0.69 26.13 -0.72
C ARG A 613 0.35 25.75 -1.78
N PRO A 614 0.75 26.68 -2.67
CA PRO A 614 1.85 26.43 -3.59
C PRO A 614 3.16 26.25 -2.81
N ARG A 615 4.05 25.44 -3.36
CA ARG A 615 5.41 25.23 -2.84
C ARG A 615 6.40 25.99 -3.73
N SER A 616 7.59 26.28 -3.23
CA SER A 616 8.60 27.00 -4.01
C SER A 616 8.93 26.32 -5.36
N TRP A 617 8.83 24.99 -5.39
CA TRP A 617 9.10 24.18 -6.58
C TRP A 617 7.84 23.85 -7.43
N THR A 618 6.63 24.29 -7.02
CA THR A 618 5.37 24.05 -7.74
C THR A 618 4.83 25.30 -8.44
N GLU A 619 5.70 26.22 -8.84
CA GLU A 619 5.28 27.42 -9.55
C GLU A 619 4.47 27.09 -10.81
N GLY A 620 3.29 27.71 -10.96
CA GLY A 620 2.36 27.47 -12.05
C GLY A 620 1.55 26.18 -11.94
N LEU A 621 1.63 25.43 -10.83
CA LEU A 621 0.78 24.27 -10.54
C LEU A 621 -0.39 24.69 -9.64
N PRO A 622 -1.63 24.77 -10.13
CA PRO A 622 -2.78 25.04 -9.28
C PRO A 622 -3.13 23.79 -8.48
N LEU A 623 -2.98 23.83 -7.16
CA LEU A 623 -3.44 22.79 -6.26
C LEU A 623 -4.87 23.07 -5.80
N ASN A 624 -5.66 22.02 -5.61
CA ASN A 624 -6.97 22.11 -4.97
C ASN A 624 -7.18 20.91 -4.04
N ALA A 625 -7.97 21.09 -2.98
CA ALA A 625 -8.29 20.06 -2.02
C ALA A 625 -9.75 20.13 -1.59
N GLU A 626 -10.32 18.97 -1.34
CA GLU A 626 -11.67 18.79 -0.81
C GLU A 626 -11.59 17.96 0.46
N GLY A 627 -12.59 18.09 1.34
CA GLY A 627 -12.59 17.30 2.55
C GLY A 627 -13.84 17.50 3.39
N TYR A 628 -13.84 16.84 4.52
CA TYR A 628 -14.89 16.95 5.52
C TYR A 628 -14.32 16.65 6.91
N SER A 629 -15.07 17.01 7.95
CA SER A 629 -14.87 16.51 9.31
C SER A 629 -16.14 15.83 9.82
N GLY A 630 -15.98 14.81 10.65
CA GLY A 630 -17.11 14.06 11.19
C GLY A 630 -16.72 12.89 12.08
N PRO A 631 -17.71 12.20 12.67
CA PRO A 631 -17.45 11.13 13.63
C PRO A 631 -16.89 9.86 12.97
N ARG A 632 -17.12 9.64 11.66
CA ARG A 632 -16.74 8.43 10.92
C ARG A 632 -16.14 8.77 9.56
N MET A 633 -15.30 7.89 9.04
CA MET A 633 -14.81 7.97 7.68
C MET A 633 -15.95 7.65 6.70
N LYS A 634 -16.23 8.58 5.74
CA LYS A 634 -17.36 8.47 4.79
C LYS A 634 -16.94 8.32 3.33
N LYS A 635 -15.83 8.96 2.89
CA LYS A 635 -15.37 8.96 1.49
C LYS A 635 -14.45 7.79 1.15
#